data_bfba23fb9466a0ee48799cf14bc6da60
#
_entry.id   bfba23fb9466a0ee48799cf14bc6da60
#
_cell.length_a   1.000
_cell.length_b   1.000
_cell.length_c   1.000
_cell.angle_alpha   90.00
_cell.angle_beta   90.00
_cell.angle_gamma   90.00
#
_symmetry.space_group_name_H-M   'P 1'
#
loop_
_entity.id
_entity.type
_entity.pdbx_description
1 polymer ?
#
loop_
_entity_poly.entity_id
_entity_poly.type
_entity_poly.pdbx_seq_one_letter_code
_entity_poly.pdbx_strand_id
1 'polypeptide(L)'
;MDSRESKEADSIRRRRECEGCNKRFTTYERIDEIPYMVVKKDGRREKFERQKVLSGLLRACEKRPVSAAKLEAIVDETEAFLMDSAERERTTNQIGELIMNHLRTIDKVAYIRFASVYRDFKDVREFKEELEQLLSNTRDASKTGKR
;
A
#
# COMPACT_ATOMS: atom_id res chain seq x y z
N MET A 1 29.47 -6.76 -30.06
CA MET A 1 28.26 -6.38 -29.32
C MET A 1 28.60 -5.33 -28.28
N ASP A 2 27.94 -4.19 -28.38
CA ASP A 2 28.10 -3.12 -27.39
C ASP A 2 27.13 -3.33 -26.27
N SER A 3 27.65 -3.46 -25.04
CA SER A 3 26.85 -3.51 -23.82
C SER A 3 27.11 -2.23 -23.04
N ARG A 4 26.04 -1.49 -22.73
CA ARG A 4 26.11 -0.28 -21.91
C ARG A 4 25.07 -0.33 -20.80
N GLU A 5 25.49 0.12 -19.63
CA GLU A 5 24.54 0.35 -18.55
C GLU A 5 23.59 1.50 -18.94
N SER A 6 22.30 1.31 -18.74
CA SER A 6 21.36 2.40 -18.92
C SER A 6 21.49 3.40 -17.79
N LYS A 7 21.02 4.64 -17.99
CA LYS A 7 21.03 5.69 -16.96
C LYS A 7 20.21 5.31 -15.72
N GLU A 8 19.30 4.36 -15.87
CA GLU A 8 18.65 3.69 -14.75
C GLU A 8 19.47 2.45 -14.43
N ALA A 9 20.12 2.42 -13.27
CA ALA A 9 21.12 1.42 -12.87
C ALA A 9 20.67 -0.06 -12.93
N ASP A 10 19.42 -0.33 -13.33
CA ASP A 10 18.78 -1.64 -13.27
C ASP A 10 18.66 -2.36 -14.61
N SER A 11 19.16 -1.79 -15.69
CA SER A 11 19.06 -2.44 -17.01
C SER A 11 20.34 -2.35 -17.82
N ILE A 12 20.59 -3.39 -18.60
CA ILE A 12 21.72 -3.44 -19.53
C ILE A 12 21.14 -3.32 -20.93
N ARG A 13 21.61 -2.33 -21.68
CA ARG A 13 21.27 -2.14 -23.09
C ARG A 13 22.24 -2.93 -23.94
N ARG A 14 21.71 -3.81 -24.80
CA ARG A 14 22.51 -4.56 -25.76
C ARG A 14 22.09 -4.23 -27.18
N ARG A 15 23.08 -3.96 -28.02
CA ARG A 15 22.87 -3.80 -29.44
C ARG A 15 23.19 -5.13 -30.14
N ARG A 16 22.24 -5.65 -30.87
CA ARG A 16 22.32 -6.97 -31.49
C ARG A 16 22.16 -6.88 -33.02
N GLU A 17 22.73 -7.84 -33.73
CA GLU A 17 22.57 -7.99 -35.16
C GLU A 17 22.06 -9.39 -35.49
N CYS A 18 21.04 -9.46 -36.34
CA CYS A 18 20.50 -10.74 -36.77
C CYS A 18 21.41 -11.37 -37.82
N GLU A 19 21.87 -12.59 -37.57
CA GLU A 19 22.74 -13.32 -38.54
C GLU A 19 22.03 -13.67 -39.84
N GLY A 20 20.69 -13.78 -39.83
CA GLY A 20 19.91 -14.15 -41.01
C GLY A 20 19.60 -13.00 -41.96
N CYS A 21 19.35 -11.79 -41.44
CA CYS A 21 18.93 -10.63 -42.26
C CYS A 21 19.76 -9.37 -42.06
N ASN A 22 20.77 -9.43 -41.18
CA ASN A 22 21.69 -8.33 -40.86
C ASN A 22 21.01 -7.08 -40.27
N LYS A 23 19.76 -7.17 -39.85
CA LYS A 23 19.09 -6.08 -39.16
C LYS A 23 19.63 -5.93 -37.74
N ARG A 24 19.86 -4.68 -37.37
CA ARG A 24 20.28 -4.34 -36.01
C ARG A 24 19.06 -4.01 -35.16
N PHE A 25 19.07 -4.49 -33.94
CA PHE A 25 18.01 -4.21 -32.94
C PHE A 25 18.61 -4.06 -31.55
N THR A 26 17.86 -3.42 -30.70
CA THR A 26 18.25 -3.17 -29.31
C THR A 26 17.43 -4.03 -28.37
N THR A 27 18.11 -4.70 -27.44
CA THR A 27 17.46 -5.44 -26.35
C THR A 27 17.89 -4.85 -25.01
N TYR A 28 17.02 -5.02 -24.01
CA TYR A 28 17.30 -4.61 -22.65
C TYR A 28 17.21 -5.83 -21.74
N GLU A 29 18.25 -6.02 -20.91
CA GLU A 29 18.19 -6.97 -19.83
C GLU A 29 17.83 -6.22 -18.55
N ARG A 30 16.75 -6.64 -17.90
CA ARG A 30 16.29 -6.07 -16.64
C ARG A 30 16.22 -7.16 -15.60
N ILE A 31 16.44 -6.78 -14.36
CA ILE A 31 16.16 -7.68 -13.24
C ILE A 31 14.66 -7.90 -13.21
N ASP A 32 14.25 -9.17 -13.35
CA ASP A 32 12.85 -9.53 -13.25
C ASP A 32 12.45 -9.53 -11.76
N GLU A 33 11.85 -8.42 -11.34
CA GLU A 33 11.36 -8.29 -9.97
C GLU A 33 10.11 -9.14 -9.80
N ILE A 34 10.15 -10.07 -8.85
CA ILE A 34 8.96 -10.81 -8.44
C ILE A 34 8.03 -9.81 -7.76
N PRO A 35 6.80 -9.61 -8.28
CA PRO A 35 5.90 -8.63 -7.69
C PRO A 35 5.47 -9.03 -6.29
N TYR A 36 5.26 -8.02 -5.43
CA TYR A 36 4.64 -8.23 -4.14
C TYR A 36 3.15 -8.48 -4.31
N MET A 37 2.63 -9.47 -3.58
CA MET A 37 1.26 -9.93 -3.74
C MET A 37 0.43 -9.62 -2.49
N VAL A 38 -0.85 -9.37 -2.72
CA VAL A 38 -1.85 -9.23 -1.66
C VAL A 38 -2.76 -10.46 -1.71
N VAL A 39 -2.88 -11.14 -0.57
CA VAL A 39 -3.75 -12.30 -0.44
C VAL A 39 -5.13 -11.84 0.02
N LYS A 40 -6.13 -12.01 -0.83
CA LYS A 40 -7.52 -11.64 -0.54
C LYS A 40 -8.18 -12.65 0.41
N LYS A 41 -9.32 -12.27 0.99
CA LYS A 41 -10.06 -13.11 1.96
C LYS A 41 -10.47 -14.47 1.40
N ASP A 42 -10.72 -14.55 0.09
CA ASP A 42 -11.06 -15.79 -0.61
C ASP A 42 -9.85 -16.62 -1.04
N GLY A 43 -8.64 -16.21 -0.66
CA GLY A 43 -7.40 -16.89 -1.00
C GLY A 43 -6.79 -16.46 -2.33
N ARG A 44 -7.45 -15.63 -3.12
CA ARG A 44 -6.88 -15.12 -4.37
C ARG A 44 -5.69 -14.21 -4.09
N ARG A 45 -4.68 -14.29 -4.94
CA ARG A 45 -3.53 -13.41 -4.90
C ARG A 45 -3.64 -12.37 -5.99
N GLU A 46 -3.48 -11.10 -5.63
CA GLU A 46 -3.45 -9.97 -6.55
C GLU A 46 -2.13 -9.23 -6.38
N LYS A 47 -1.61 -8.69 -7.48
CA LYS A 47 -0.45 -7.82 -7.43
C LYS A 47 -0.75 -6.58 -6.59
N PHE A 48 0.17 -6.21 -5.70
CA PHE A 48 0.05 -4.97 -4.95
C PHE A 48 0.16 -3.77 -5.89
N GLU A 49 -0.81 -2.89 -5.83
CA GLU A 49 -0.84 -1.65 -6.60
C GLU A 49 -0.91 -0.45 -5.65
N ARG A 50 0.15 0.35 -5.66
CA ARG A 50 0.28 1.56 -4.85
C ARG A 50 -0.91 2.50 -5.05
N GLN A 51 -1.35 2.69 -6.30
CA GLN A 51 -2.44 3.58 -6.65
C GLN A 51 -3.79 3.19 -6.03
N LYS A 52 -4.05 1.90 -5.89
CA LYS A 52 -5.28 1.43 -5.23
C LYS A 52 -5.34 1.82 -3.77
N VAL A 53 -4.22 1.68 -3.06
CA VAL A 53 -4.12 2.06 -1.65
C VAL A 53 -4.27 3.57 -1.50
N LEU A 54 -3.55 4.34 -2.32
CA LEU A 54 -3.63 5.80 -2.28
C LEU A 54 -5.03 6.30 -2.59
N SER A 55 -5.70 5.74 -3.59
CA SER A 55 -7.08 6.11 -3.93
C SER A 55 -8.05 5.84 -2.78
N GLY A 56 -7.92 4.71 -2.11
CA GLY A 56 -8.73 4.37 -0.94
C GLY A 56 -8.50 5.35 0.21
N LEU A 57 -7.26 5.73 0.46
CA LEU A 57 -6.91 6.71 1.48
C LEU A 57 -7.45 8.11 1.15
N LEU A 58 -7.34 8.53 -0.11
CA LEU A 58 -7.89 9.82 -0.56
C LEU A 58 -9.39 9.89 -0.37
N ARG A 59 -10.12 8.82 -0.67
CA ARG A 59 -11.57 8.75 -0.45
C ARG A 59 -11.92 8.86 1.02
N ALA A 60 -11.20 8.14 1.88
CA ALA A 60 -11.43 8.16 3.32
C ALA A 60 -11.14 9.54 3.93
N CYS A 61 -10.19 10.27 3.39
CA CYS A 61 -9.76 11.58 3.86
C CYS A 61 -10.43 12.74 3.12
N GLU A 62 -11.40 12.49 2.26
CA GLU A 62 -12.11 13.52 1.50
C GLU A 62 -12.74 14.55 2.45
N LYS A 63 -12.47 15.83 2.19
CA LYS A 63 -12.90 16.96 3.01
C LYS A 63 -12.36 16.95 4.46
N ARG A 64 -11.28 16.20 4.70
CA ARG A 64 -10.59 16.20 5.97
C ARG A 64 -9.23 16.90 5.85
N PRO A 65 -8.73 17.54 6.93
CA PRO A 65 -7.47 18.27 6.90
C PRO A 65 -6.26 17.32 7.00
N VAL A 66 -6.16 16.41 6.04
CA VAL A 66 -5.05 15.45 5.95
C VAL A 66 -4.27 15.73 4.66
N SER A 67 -2.97 16.01 4.81
CA SER A 67 -2.13 16.33 3.66
C SER A 67 -1.85 15.10 2.80
N ALA A 68 -1.67 15.32 1.49
CA ALA A 68 -1.26 14.27 0.56
C ALA A 68 0.06 13.61 0.99
N ALA A 69 0.99 14.39 1.55
CA ALA A 69 2.28 13.87 2.03
C ALA A 69 2.10 12.84 3.15
N LYS A 70 1.16 13.04 4.06
CA LYS A 70 0.84 12.05 5.10
C LYS A 70 0.27 10.77 4.53
N LEU A 71 -0.58 10.87 3.52
CA LEU A 71 -1.16 9.71 2.86
C LEU A 71 -0.11 8.93 2.08
N GLU A 72 0.78 9.61 1.40
CA GLU A 72 1.90 8.96 0.71
C GLU A 72 2.85 8.27 1.68
N ALA A 73 3.08 8.85 2.86
CA ALA A 73 3.88 8.23 3.91
C ALA A 73 3.24 6.91 4.38
N ILE A 74 1.92 6.85 4.50
CA ILE A 74 1.20 5.61 4.84
C ILE A 74 1.40 4.56 3.74
N VAL A 75 1.31 4.96 2.48
CA VAL A 75 1.53 4.06 1.35
C VAL A 75 2.97 3.54 1.34
N ASP A 76 3.95 4.41 1.60
CA ASP A 76 5.36 4.02 1.69
C ASP A 76 5.59 2.98 2.79
N GLU A 77 4.97 3.16 3.95
CA GLU A 77 5.06 2.18 5.03
C GLU A 77 4.36 0.86 4.70
N THR A 78 3.27 0.92 3.94
CA THR A 78 2.60 -0.28 3.44
C THR A 78 3.50 -1.06 2.50
N GLU A 79 4.19 -0.38 1.59
CA GLU A 79 5.17 -1.01 0.71
C GLU A 79 6.33 -1.63 1.50
N ALA A 80 6.87 -0.91 2.48
CA ALA A 80 7.93 -1.41 3.34
C ALA A 80 7.50 -2.65 4.12
N PHE A 81 6.26 -2.67 4.58
CA PHE A 81 5.68 -3.82 5.27
C PHE A 81 5.58 -5.05 4.38
N LEU A 82 5.22 -4.86 3.10
CA LEU A 82 5.23 -5.93 2.10
C LEU A 82 6.65 -6.43 1.82
N MET A 83 7.60 -5.51 1.67
CA MET A 83 9.00 -5.84 1.41
C MET A 83 9.65 -6.62 2.55
N ASP A 84 9.19 -6.38 3.78
CA ASP A 84 9.69 -7.07 4.98
C ASP A 84 9.19 -8.52 5.09
N SER A 85 8.22 -8.90 4.28
CA SER A 85 7.73 -10.28 4.23
C SER A 85 8.69 -11.17 3.44
N ALA A 86 9.15 -12.25 4.06
CA ALA A 86 10.02 -13.25 3.41
C ALA A 86 9.33 -13.91 2.20
N GLU A 87 8.01 -14.05 2.26
CA GLU A 87 7.20 -14.66 1.21
C GLU A 87 6.75 -13.66 0.13
N ARG A 88 7.10 -12.39 0.28
CA ARG A 88 6.68 -11.27 -0.60
C ARG A 88 5.17 -11.14 -0.74
N GLU A 89 4.45 -11.51 0.30
CA GLU A 89 3.00 -11.37 0.34
C GLU A 89 2.51 -11.00 1.74
N ARG A 90 1.41 -10.28 1.79
CA ARG A 90 0.67 -9.96 3.00
C ARG A 90 -0.82 -10.13 2.72
N THR A 91 -1.57 -10.46 3.75
CA THR A 91 -3.02 -10.55 3.62
C THR A 91 -3.65 -9.17 3.59
N THR A 92 -4.83 -9.07 2.99
CA THR A 92 -5.64 -7.84 3.03
C THR A 92 -5.87 -7.37 4.46
N ASN A 93 -6.09 -8.32 5.39
CA ASN A 93 -6.29 -7.99 6.80
C ASN A 93 -5.05 -7.33 7.42
N GLN A 94 -3.87 -7.88 7.17
CA GLN A 94 -2.62 -7.32 7.69
C GLN A 94 -2.37 -5.90 7.17
N ILE A 95 -2.58 -5.69 5.89
CA ILE A 95 -2.41 -4.37 5.25
C ILE A 95 -3.45 -3.38 5.78
N GLY A 96 -4.70 -3.80 5.87
CA GLY A 96 -5.79 -2.97 6.37
C GLY A 96 -5.58 -2.55 7.82
N GLU A 97 -5.14 -3.45 8.68
CA GLU A 97 -4.84 -3.12 10.08
C GLU A 97 -3.70 -2.11 10.19
N LEU A 98 -2.65 -2.24 9.38
CA LEU A 98 -1.56 -1.27 9.34
C LEU A 98 -2.07 0.13 8.96
N ILE A 99 -2.85 0.22 7.89
CA ILE A 99 -3.43 1.48 7.42
C ILE A 99 -4.36 2.09 8.47
N MET A 100 -5.22 1.27 9.06
CA MET A 100 -6.17 1.70 10.08
C MET A 100 -5.46 2.24 11.32
N ASN A 101 -4.38 1.62 11.76
CA ASN A 101 -3.58 2.10 12.89
C ASN A 101 -3.00 3.48 12.61
N HIS A 102 -2.54 3.74 11.39
CA HIS A 102 -2.06 5.07 11.01
C HIS A 102 -3.20 6.10 10.97
N LEU A 103 -4.33 5.76 10.36
CA LEU A 103 -5.47 6.67 10.27
C LEU A 103 -6.05 7.03 11.64
N ARG A 104 -6.05 6.09 12.57
CA ARG A 104 -6.54 6.31 13.94
C ARG A 104 -5.83 7.48 14.62
N THR A 105 -4.54 7.64 14.38
CA THR A 105 -3.75 8.72 14.98
C THR A 105 -3.83 10.02 14.18
N ILE A 106 -4.16 9.97 12.91
CA ILE A 106 -4.17 11.12 12.02
C ILE A 106 -5.54 11.81 12.00
N ASP A 107 -6.60 11.05 11.73
CA ASP A 107 -7.97 11.57 11.62
C ASP A 107 -8.99 10.47 11.88
N LYS A 108 -9.78 10.63 12.92
CA LYS A 108 -10.73 9.60 13.34
C LYS A 108 -11.91 9.41 12.40
N VAL A 109 -12.33 10.47 11.72
CA VAL A 109 -13.39 10.38 10.72
C VAL A 109 -12.89 9.60 9.51
N ALA A 110 -11.67 9.87 9.05
CA ALA A 110 -11.04 9.09 7.99
C ALA A 110 -10.88 7.62 8.38
N TYR A 111 -10.49 7.36 9.64
CA TYR A 111 -10.41 6.00 10.17
C TYR A 111 -11.75 5.27 10.06
N ILE A 112 -12.84 5.87 10.51
CA ILE A 112 -14.16 5.26 10.46
C ILE A 112 -14.64 5.01 9.02
N ARG A 113 -14.39 5.95 8.13
CA ARG A 113 -14.72 5.80 6.71
C ARG A 113 -13.98 4.62 6.08
N PHE A 114 -12.69 4.53 6.34
CA PHE A 114 -11.88 3.43 5.84
C PHE A 114 -12.31 2.09 6.45
N ALA A 115 -12.53 2.06 7.75
CA ALA A 115 -12.97 0.87 8.47
C ALA A 115 -14.33 0.37 7.96
N SER A 116 -15.24 1.28 7.62
CA SER A 116 -16.59 0.91 7.14
C SER A 116 -16.54 0.15 5.80
N VAL A 117 -15.58 0.48 4.94
CA VAL A 117 -15.39 -0.24 3.67
C VAL A 117 -14.56 -1.50 3.88
N TYR A 118 -13.49 -1.40 4.64
CA TYR A 118 -12.53 -2.47 4.82
C TYR A 118 -13.07 -3.64 5.65
N ARG A 119 -13.73 -3.35 6.78
CA ARG A 119 -14.27 -4.37 7.68
C ARG A 119 -15.62 -4.95 7.23
N ASP A 120 -16.28 -4.28 6.30
CA ASP A 120 -17.57 -4.73 5.76
C ASP A 120 -18.57 -5.09 6.87
N PHE A 121 -18.94 -4.08 7.66
CA PHE A 121 -19.88 -4.25 8.78
C PHE A 121 -21.23 -4.81 8.30
N LYS A 122 -21.66 -5.91 8.91
CA LYS A 122 -22.90 -6.59 8.53
C LYS A 122 -24.14 -5.91 9.10
N ASP A 123 -24.01 -5.23 10.23
CA ASP A 123 -25.09 -4.48 10.84
C ASP A 123 -24.57 -3.24 11.59
N VAL A 124 -25.52 -2.42 12.05
CA VAL A 124 -25.23 -1.16 12.75
C VAL A 124 -24.55 -1.39 14.09
N ARG A 125 -24.74 -2.55 14.72
CA ARG A 125 -24.15 -2.88 16.02
C ARG A 125 -22.63 -3.00 15.94
N GLU A 126 -22.14 -3.69 14.92
CA GLU A 126 -20.69 -3.81 14.65
C GLU A 126 -20.05 -2.43 14.46
N PHE A 127 -20.73 -1.57 13.70
CA PHE A 127 -20.30 -0.19 13.48
C PHE A 127 -20.27 0.61 14.77
N LYS A 128 -21.30 0.48 15.61
CA LYS A 128 -21.39 1.14 16.91
C LYS A 128 -20.26 0.70 17.84
N GLU A 129 -19.97 -0.58 17.90
CA GLU A 129 -18.87 -1.13 18.71
C GLU A 129 -17.53 -0.55 18.30
N GLU A 130 -17.28 -0.43 17.01
CA GLU A 130 -16.05 0.17 16.48
C GLU A 130 -15.94 1.65 16.88
N LEU A 131 -17.04 2.40 16.79
CA LEU A 131 -17.08 3.79 17.23
C LEU A 131 -16.81 3.94 18.74
N GLU A 132 -17.38 3.06 19.55
CA GLU A 132 -17.18 3.07 21.01
C GLU A 132 -15.72 2.79 21.37
N GLN A 133 -15.09 1.83 20.72
CA GLN A 133 -13.67 1.54 20.92
C GLN A 133 -12.79 2.72 20.53
N LEU A 134 -13.10 3.36 19.42
CA LEU A 134 -12.37 4.52 18.93
C LEU A 134 -12.46 5.69 19.94
N LEU A 135 -13.65 5.93 20.49
CA LEU A 135 -13.87 6.99 21.45
C LEU A 135 -13.24 6.69 22.81
N SER A 136 -13.27 5.44 23.27
CA SER A 136 -12.65 5.04 24.54
C SER A 136 -11.13 5.19 24.51
N ASN A 137 -10.50 4.77 23.43
CA ASN A 137 -9.06 4.94 23.24
C ASN A 137 -8.64 6.42 23.25
N THR A 138 -9.53 7.32 22.83
CA THR A 138 -9.30 8.76 22.89
C THR A 138 -9.35 9.31 24.30
N ARG A 139 -10.26 8.82 25.15
CA ARG A 139 -10.38 9.25 26.54
C ARG A 139 -9.13 8.89 27.34
N ASP A 140 -8.57 7.71 27.10
CA ASP A 140 -7.36 7.26 27.78
C ASP A 140 -6.13 8.09 27.36
N ALA A 141 -6.02 8.46 26.09
CA ALA A 141 -4.95 9.32 25.60
C ALA A 141 -5.04 10.75 26.20
N SER A 142 -6.25 11.26 26.44
CA SER A 142 -6.44 12.59 27.03
C SER A 142 -6.14 12.64 28.53
N LYS A 143 -6.23 11.51 29.24
CA LYS A 143 -5.89 11.43 30.66
C LYS A 143 -4.39 11.42 30.94
N THR A 144 -3.59 10.94 30.00
CA THR A 144 -2.13 10.92 30.12
C THR A 144 -1.46 12.25 29.74
N GLY A 145 -2.19 13.17 29.12
CA GLY A 145 -1.67 14.48 28.72
C GLY A 145 -1.85 15.61 29.74
N LYS A 146 -2.44 15.33 30.91
CA LYS A 146 -2.61 16.32 31.99
C LYS A 146 -1.70 16.03 33.18
N ARG A 147 -0.42 16.23 32.98
CA ARG A 147 0.54 16.40 34.07
C ARG A 147 1.48 17.53 33.74
#